data_202c659f195f085942eb3e63cf65599e
#
_entry.id   202c659f195f085942eb3e63cf65599e
#
_cell.length_a   1.000
_cell.length_b   1.000
_cell.length_c   1.000
_cell.angle_alpha   90.00
_cell.angle_beta   90.00
_cell.angle_gamma   90.00
#
_symmetry.space_group_name_H-M   'P 1'
#
loop_
_entity.id
_entity.type
_entity.pdbx_description
1 polymer ?
#
loop_
_entity_poly.entity_id
_entity_poly.type
_entity_poly.pdbx_seq_one_letter_code
_entity_poly.pdbx_strand_id
1 'polypeptide(L)'
;AAMDVLPQFGALVTNGQEELASLAYLVTMEWAEANHSVTARLGASYEDGMRRLASEFGDLVTGVDGWRHLTSLRFAELDVAKSFVGALNRRGLDISAQTYKADCPPVVLTKIPLIADSSMIDFVIQAMRRVLMGLRA
;
A
#
# COMPACT_ATOMS: atom_id res chain seq x y z
N ALA A 1 -22.46 -22.82 0.01
CA ALA A 1 -22.01 -24.00 -0.76
C ALA A 1 -20.51 -24.01 -1.06
N ALA A 2 -19.90 -22.93 -1.58
CA ALA A 2 -18.46 -22.90 -1.87
C ALA A 2 -17.58 -22.82 -0.62
N MET A 3 -18.09 -22.29 0.48
CA MET A 3 -17.36 -22.16 1.76
C MET A 3 -17.35 -23.47 2.56
N ASP A 4 -18.23 -24.42 2.25
CA ASP A 4 -18.35 -25.68 2.98
C ASP A 4 -17.22 -26.69 2.67
N VAL A 5 -16.40 -26.40 1.66
CA VAL A 5 -15.25 -27.23 1.27
C VAL A 5 -13.91 -26.75 1.83
N LEU A 6 -13.90 -25.65 2.57
CA LEU A 6 -12.67 -25.16 3.19
C LEU A 6 -12.27 -26.06 4.38
N PRO A 7 -10.97 -26.43 4.52
CA PRO A 7 -10.48 -27.15 5.67
C PRO A 7 -10.82 -26.39 6.96
N GLN A 8 -11.25 -27.09 7.98
CA GLN A 8 -11.66 -26.49 9.25
C GLN A 8 -10.61 -25.53 9.85
N PHE A 9 -9.32 -25.78 9.62
CA PHE A 9 -8.22 -24.94 10.08
C PHE A 9 -7.80 -23.85 9.08
N GLY A 10 -8.26 -23.90 7.83
CA GLY A 10 -7.93 -22.89 6.82
C GLY A 10 -8.65 -21.54 7.01
N ALA A 11 -9.70 -21.54 7.83
CA ALA A 11 -10.47 -20.34 8.19
C ALA A 11 -10.09 -19.78 9.58
N LEU A 12 -9.07 -20.35 10.23
CA LEU A 12 -8.64 -19.89 11.55
C LEU A 12 -7.86 -18.58 11.40
N VAL A 13 -8.50 -17.49 11.76
CA VAL A 13 -7.90 -16.16 11.77
C VAL A 13 -7.96 -15.59 13.19
N THR A 14 -6.89 -14.93 13.59
CA THR A 14 -6.87 -14.18 14.84
C THR A 14 -7.91 -13.07 14.75
N ASN A 15 -8.75 -12.91 15.77
CA ASN A 15 -9.80 -11.88 15.86
C ASN A 15 -10.95 -12.01 14.82
N GLY A 16 -11.04 -13.10 14.06
CA GLY A 16 -12.06 -13.28 13.03
C GLY A 16 -13.47 -13.52 13.56
N GLN A 17 -13.63 -13.80 14.86
CA GLN A 17 -14.91 -14.13 15.49
C GLN A 17 -15.26 -13.19 16.66
N GLU A 18 -14.52 -12.12 16.86
CA GLU A 18 -14.82 -11.14 17.88
C GLU A 18 -15.98 -10.23 17.44
N GLU A 19 -17.00 -10.08 18.28
CA GLU A 19 -18.18 -9.26 18.01
C GLU A 19 -17.82 -7.81 17.71
N LEU A 20 -16.88 -7.23 18.45
CA LEU A 20 -16.41 -5.86 18.24
C LEU A 20 -15.68 -5.70 16.89
N ALA A 21 -14.85 -6.68 16.52
CA ALA A 21 -14.18 -6.67 15.21
C ALA A 21 -15.20 -6.78 14.07
N SER A 22 -16.22 -7.63 14.22
CA SER A 22 -17.30 -7.79 13.24
C SER A 22 -18.10 -6.49 13.07
N LEU A 23 -18.40 -5.79 14.16
CA LEU A 23 -19.05 -4.48 14.12
C LEU A 23 -18.18 -3.44 13.41
N ALA A 24 -16.88 -3.41 13.72
CA ALA A 24 -15.94 -2.50 13.06
C ALA A 24 -15.86 -2.75 11.54
N TYR A 25 -15.89 -4.01 11.10
CA TYR A 25 -15.96 -4.35 9.68
C TYR A 25 -17.25 -3.87 9.02
N LEU A 26 -18.40 -4.09 9.65
CA LEU A 26 -19.70 -3.63 9.11
C LEU A 26 -19.70 -2.11 8.96
N VAL A 27 -19.30 -1.37 9.99
CA VAL A 27 -19.23 0.10 9.94
C VAL A 27 -18.28 0.56 8.81
N THR A 28 -17.12 -0.09 8.68
CA THR A 28 -16.15 0.24 7.62
C THR A 28 -16.71 -0.03 6.22
N MET A 29 -17.41 -1.15 6.04
CA MET A 29 -18.00 -1.52 4.75
C MET A 29 -19.14 -0.57 4.37
N GLU A 30 -20.05 -0.27 5.28
CA GLU A 30 -21.14 0.69 5.06
C GLU A 30 -20.61 2.09 4.74
N TRP A 31 -19.59 2.54 5.49
CA TRP A 31 -18.93 3.80 5.22
C TRP A 31 -18.29 3.83 3.83
N ALA A 32 -17.57 2.77 3.45
CA ALA A 32 -16.91 2.67 2.16
C ALA A 32 -17.92 2.64 0.99
N GLU A 33 -19.06 1.97 1.16
CA GLU A 33 -20.14 1.96 0.19
C GLU A 33 -20.76 3.34 0.02
N ALA A 34 -21.12 3.99 1.13
CA ALA A 34 -21.69 5.33 1.13
C ALA A 34 -20.76 6.39 0.51
N ASN A 35 -19.44 6.18 0.60
CA ASN A 35 -18.42 7.10 0.08
C ASN A 35 -17.70 6.57 -1.18
N HIS A 36 -18.28 5.59 -1.87
CA HIS A 36 -17.62 4.87 -2.96
C HIS A 36 -17.03 5.80 -4.05
N SER A 37 -17.78 6.79 -4.50
CA SER A 37 -17.32 7.72 -5.56
C SER A 37 -16.09 8.54 -5.14
N VAL A 38 -16.05 8.96 -3.87
CA VAL A 38 -14.94 9.75 -3.31
C VAL A 38 -13.73 8.86 -3.13
N THR A 39 -13.89 7.70 -2.50
CA THR A 39 -12.80 6.74 -2.28
C THR A 39 -12.22 6.24 -3.60
N ALA A 40 -13.06 5.93 -4.60
CA ALA A 40 -12.60 5.51 -5.92
C ALA A 40 -11.74 6.58 -6.62
N ARG A 41 -12.17 7.85 -6.55
CA ARG A 41 -11.42 8.98 -7.13
C ARG A 41 -10.09 9.20 -6.42
N LEU A 42 -10.09 9.19 -5.08
CA LEU A 42 -8.86 9.38 -4.29
C LEU A 42 -7.89 8.22 -4.49
N GLY A 43 -8.39 6.98 -4.52
CA GLY A 43 -7.57 5.82 -4.86
C GLY A 43 -6.95 5.91 -6.26
N ALA A 44 -7.71 6.39 -7.26
CA ALA A 44 -7.18 6.63 -8.60
C ALA A 44 -6.05 7.67 -8.59
N SER A 45 -6.25 8.79 -7.89
CA SER A 45 -5.24 9.84 -7.77
C SER A 45 -3.95 9.33 -7.12
N TYR A 46 -4.09 8.49 -6.10
CA TYR A 46 -2.93 7.86 -5.46
C TYR A 46 -2.20 6.91 -6.40
N GLU A 47 -2.92 5.99 -7.06
CA GLU A 47 -2.35 5.06 -8.04
C GLU A 47 -1.62 5.80 -9.16
N ASP A 48 -2.22 6.87 -9.70
CA ASP A 48 -1.60 7.71 -10.73
C ASP A 48 -0.33 8.39 -10.21
N GLY A 49 -0.33 8.85 -8.96
CA GLY A 49 0.85 9.39 -8.29
C GLY A 49 1.99 8.37 -8.21
N MET A 50 1.68 7.13 -7.82
CA MET A 50 2.65 6.03 -7.76
C MET A 50 3.21 5.67 -9.13
N ARG A 51 2.36 5.63 -10.17
CA ARG A 51 2.79 5.37 -11.55
C ARG A 51 3.69 6.49 -12.09
N ARG A 52 3.39 7.75 -11.76
CA ARG A 52 4.29 8.87 -12.11
C ARG A 52 5.64 8.75 -11.42
N LEU A 53 5.69 8.38 -10.14
CA LEU A 53 6.96 8.13 -9.43
C LEU A 53 7.76 7.02 -10.12
N ALA A 54 7.15 5.89 -10.45
CA ALA A 54 7.84 4.80 -11.14
C ALA A 54 8.37 5.24 -12.50
N SER A 55 7.62 6.06 -13.26
CA SER A 55 8.08 6.60 -14.53
C SER A 55 9.22 7.60 -14.39
N GLU A 56 9.18 8.47 -13.37
CA GLU A 56 10.21 9.49 -13.10
C GLU A 56 11.53 8.86 -12.60
N PHE A 57 11.45 7.76 -11.87
CA PHE A 57 12.58 7.07 -11.24
C PHE A 57 12.77 5.65 -11.76
N GLY A 58 12.61 5.44 -13.07
CA GLY A 58 12.69 4.12 -13.70
C GLY A 58 14.05 3.41 -13.60
N ASP A 59 15.09 4.12 -13.19
CA ASP A 59 16.41 3.60 -12.83
C ASP A 59 16.43 2.90 -11.46
N LEU A 60 15.55 3.29 -10.53
CA LEU A 60 15.43 2.73 -9.19
C LEU A 60 14.16 1.86 -9.04
N VAL A 61 13.06 2.29 -9.66
CA VAL A 61 11.73 1.69 -9.53
C VAL A 61 11.33 1.06 -10.84
N THR A 62 11.22 -0.26 -10.88
CA THR A 62 10.93 -1.03 -12.10
C THR A 62 9.45 -1.15 -12.42
N GLY A 63 8.56 -0.77 -11.52
CA GLY A 63 7.13 -0.81 -11.76
C GLY A 63 6.26 -0.56 -10.53
N VAL A 64 4.96 -0.58 -10.77
CA VAL A 64 3.91 -0.46 -9.76
C VAL A 64 3.00 -1.66 -9.86
N ASP A 65 2.75 -2.33 -8.76
CA ASP A 65 1.77 -3.40 -8.65
C ASP A 65 0.63 -2.96 -7.74
N GLY A 66 -0.51 -3.63 -7.87
CA GLY A 66 -1.70 -3.33 -7.06
C GLY A 66 -2.67 -2.38 -7.73
N TRP A 67 -3.60 -1.85 -6.92
CA TRP A 67 -4.71 -1.06 -7.42
C TRP A 67 -5.19 -0.05 -6.38
N ARG A 68 -5.49 1.16 -6.82
CA ARG A 68 -6.10 2.21 -5.99
C ARG A 68 -5.30 2.48 -4.70
N HIS A 69 -5.92 2.32 -3.52
CA HIS A 69 -5.33 2.56 -2.20
C HIS A 69 -4.28 1.53 -1.79
N LEU A 70 -4.22 0.40 -2.46
CA LEU A 70 -3.30 -0.68 -2.19
C LEU A 70 -2.36 -0.85 -3.39
N THR A 71 -1.21 -0.19 -3.34
CA THR A 71 -0.19 -0.25 -4.38
C THR A 71 1.17 -0.57 -3.78
N SER A 72 2.09 -1.04 -4.63
CA SER A 72 3.49 -1.24 -4.26
C SER A 72 4.41 -0.69 -5.32
N LEU A 73 5.55 -0.16 -4.90
CA LEU A 73 6.67 0.15 -5.79
C LEU A 73 7.59 -1.07 -5.85
N ARG A 74 7.90 -1.52 -7.06
CA ARG A 74 8.87 -2.59 -7.30
C ARG A 74 10.22 -1.95 -7.56
N PHE A 75 11.23 -2.37 -6.82
CA PHE A 75 12.59 -1.85 -6.95
C PHE A 75 13.48 -2.80 -7.75
N ALA A 76 14.50 -2.25 -8.39
CA ALA A 76 15.53 -3.06 -9.05
C ALA A 76 16.38 -3.81 -8.02
N GLU A 77 16.75 -3.13 -6.93
CA GLU A 77 17.69 -3.63 -5.92
C GLU A 77 17.09 -3.61 -4.52
N LEU A 78 17.37 -4.66 -3.74
CA LEU A 78 16.88 -4.81 -2.37
C LEU A 78 17.40 -3.72 -1.43
N ASP A 79 18.66 -3.34 -1.55
CA ASP A 79 19.28 -2.35 -0.67
C ASP A 79 18.73 -0.94 -0.92
N VAL A 80 18.35 -0.65 -2.17
CA VAL A 80 17.64 0.59 -2.52
C VAL A 80 16.24 0.60 -1.89
N ALA A 81 15.51 -0.52 -1.97
CA ALA A 81 14.20 -0.65 -1.33
C ALA A 81 14.27 -0.46 0.20
N LYS A 82 15.26 -1.08 0.86
CA LYS A 82 15.52 -0.92 2.30
C LYS A 82 15.87 0.53 2.67
N SER A 83 16.73 1.16 1.89
CA SER A 83 17.14 2.55 2.08
C SER A 83 15.94 3.51 1.94
N PHE A 84 15.10 3.27 0.93
CA PHE A 84 13.85 4.00 0.71
C PHE A 84 12.91 3.89 1.91
N VAL A 85 12.63 2.67 2.36
CA VAL A 85 11.80 2.40 3.54
C VAL A 85 12.38 3.10 4.78
N GLY A 86 13.66 2.89 5.08
CA GLY A 86 14.30 3.50 6.25
C GLY A 86 14.26 5.03 6.23
N ALA A 87 14.39 5.64 5.05
CA ALA A 87 14.31 7.09 4.91
C ALA A 87 12.88 7.63 5.12
N LEU A 88 11.84 6.91 4.70
CA LEU A 88 10.44 7.27 4.94
C LEU A 88 10.03 7.04 6.39
N ASN A 89 10.43 5.93 6.99
CA ASN A 89 10.15 5.64 8.40
C ASN A 89 10.74 6.72 9.33
N ARG A 90 11.96 7.21 9.06
CA ARG A 90 12.53 8.36 9.79
C ARG A 90 11.74 9.67 9.63
N ARG A 91 10.87 9.75 8.62
CA ARG A 91 9.97 10.89 8.38
C ARG A 91 8.54 10.66 8.89
N GLY A 92 8.33 9.56 9.65
CA GLY A 92 7.04 9.23 10.23
C GLY A 92 6.07 8.51 9.28
N LEU A 93 6.53 8.07 8.10
CA LEU A 93 5.75 7.24 7.19
C LEU A 93 6.11 5.78 7.41
N ASP A 94 5.32 5.07 8.22
CA ASP A 94 5.54 3.67 8.56
C ASP A 94 5.15 2.78 7.37
N ILE A 95 6.17 2.30 6.67
CA ILE A 95 6.04 1.38 5.54
C ILE A 95 7.08 0.26 5.65
N SER A 96 6.89 -0.81 4.90
CA SER A 96 7.81 -1.95 4.91
C SER A 96 8.13 -2.45 3.51
N ALA A 97 9.34 -2.99 3.35
CA ALA A 97 9.72 -3.75 2.18
C ALA A 97 9.37 -5.23 2.38
N GLN A 98 8.79 -5.85 1.36
CA GLN A 98 8.52 -7.29 1.35
C GLN A 98 9.79 -8.02 0.89
N THR A 99 10.44 -8.68 1.84
CA THR A 99 11.76 -9.31 1.63
C THR A 99 11.80 -10.80 1.94
N TYR A 100 10.66 -11.38 2.31
CA TYR A 100 10.58 -12.76 2.78
C TYR A 100 10.56 -13.81 1.66
N LYS A 101 10.44 -13.40 0.41
CA LYS A 101 10.49 -14.29 -0.77
C LYS A 101 11.75 -13.96 -1.57
N ALA A 102 12.73 -14.86 -1.53
CA ALA A 102 14.02 -14.66 -2.19
C ALA A 102 13.91 -14.55 -3.72
N ASP A 103 12.93 -15.22 -4.31
CA ASP A 103 12.75 -15.28 -5.77
C ASP A 103 11.82 -14.17 -6.31
N CYS A 104 11.38 -13.25 -5.46
CA CYS A 104 10.54 -12.15 -5.88
C CYS A 104 11.32 -10.84 -5.89
N PRO A 105 11.07 -9.95 -6.88
CA PRO A 105 11.62 -8.61 -6.85
C PRO A 105 11.29 -7.89 -5.54
N PRO A 106 12.18 -7.06 -5.00
CA PRO A 106 11.90 -6.31 -3.80
C PRO A 106 10.77 -5.31 -4.06
N VAL A 107 9.70 -5.39 -3.26
CA VAL A 107 8.57 -4.48 -3.34
C VAL A 107 8.36 -3.74 -2.03
N VAL A 108 7.99 -2.49 -2.12
CA VAL A 108 7.56 -1.68 -0.98
C VAL A 108 6.05 -1.50 -1.08
N LEU A 109 5.35 -2.18 -0.19
CA LEU A 109 3.90 -2.11 -0.12
C LEU A 109 3.47 -0.83 0.58
N THR A 110 2.57 -0.11 -0.08
CA THR A 110 1.91 1.06 0.50
C THR A 110 0.40 0.86 0.51
N LYS A 111 -0.19 1.21 1.62
CA LYS A 111 -1.63 1.11 1.84
C LYS A 111 -2.10 2.36 2.55
N ILE A 112 -2.72 3.28 1.82
CA ILE A 112 -3.28 4.49 2.42
C ILE A 112 -4.69 4.22 2.97
N PRO A 113 -5.09 4.83 4.09
CA PRO A 113 -6.44 4.72 4.62
C PRO A 113 -7.50 5.19 3.62
N LEU A 114 -8.68 4.57 3.63
CA LEU A 114 -9.81 4.99 2.78
C LEU A 114 -10.29 6.42 3.09
N ILE A 115 -10.04 6.90 4.31
CA ILE A 115 -10.36 8.27 4.76
C ILE A 115 -9.29 9.31 4.39
N ALA A 116 -8.20 8.90 3.70
CA ALA A 116 -7.19 9.84 3.24
C ALA A 116 -7.82 10.85 2.27
N ASP A 117 -7.47 12.12 2.43
CA ASP A 117 -7.85 13.17 1.50
C ASP A 117 -6.75 13.43 0.46
N SER A 118 -7.02 14.36 -0.47
CA SER A 118 -6.05 14.73 -1.51
C SER A 118 -4.75 15.31 -0.94
N SER A 119 -4.82 16.05 0.15
CA SER A 119 -3.64 16.67 0.77
C SER A 119 -2.71 15.63 1.38
N MET A 120 -3.28 14.59 2.00
CA MET A 120 -2.51 13.45 2.52
C MET A 120 -1.87 12.67 1.38
N ILE A 121 -2.59 12.43 0.28
CA ILE A 121 -2.06 11.75 -0.90
C ILE A 121 -0.87 12.54 -1.48
N ASP A 122 -1.04 13.84 -1.68
CA ASP A 122 0.01 14.72 -2.19
C ASP A 122 1.24 14.72 -1.26
N PHE A 123 1.02 14.80 0.04
CA PHE A 123 2.10 14.73 1.04
C PHE A 123 2.91 13.42 0.92
N VAL A 124 2.22 12.28 0.85
CA VAL A 124 2.87 10.96 0.75
C VAL A 124 3.66 10.84 -0.55
N ILE A 125 3.07 11.20 -1.68
CA ILE A 125 3.74 11.16 -2.99
C ILE A 125 4.96 12.09 -3.02
N GLN A 126 4.87 13.31 -2.47
CA GLN A 126 5.99 14.23 -2.39
C GLN A 126 7.10 13.77 -1.43
N ALA A 127 6.74 13.12 -0.32
CA ALA A 127 7.71 12.53 0.59
C ALA A 127 8.50 11.40 -0.10
N MET A 128 7.81 10.51 -0.82
CA MET A 128 8.42 9.43 -1.61
C MET A 128 9.34 10.00 -2.70
N ARG A 129 8.87 11.00 -3.44
CA ARG A 129 9.68 11.65 -4.47
C ARG A 129 10.98 12.23 -3.92
N ARG A 130 10.92 12.97 -2.80
CA ARG A 130 12.12 13.54 -2.15
C ARG A 130 13.12 12.47 -1.72
N VAL A 131 12.63 11.32 -1.23
CA VAL A 131 13.51 10.21 -0.86
C VAL A 131 14.16 9.60 -2.10
N LEU A 132 13.40 9.33 -3.16
CA LEU A 132 13.93 8.78 -4.41
C LEU A 132 14.96 9.72 -5.06
N MET A 133 14.73 11.04 -5.05
CA MET A 133 15.72 12.02 -5.50
C MET A 133 17.03 11.92 -4.72
N GLY A 134 16.95 11.75 -3.40
CA GLY A 134 18.13 11.60 -2.55
C GLY A 134 18.87 10.26 -2.70
N LEU A 135 18.19 9.21 -3.20
CA LEU A 135 18.81 7.91 -3.48
C LEU A 135 19.46 7.85 -4.87
N ARG A 136 19.06 8.72 -5.78
CA ARG A 136 19.64 8.85 -7.12
C ARG A 136 20.93 9.68 -7.13
N ALA A 137 21.13 10.56 -6.15
CA ALA A 137 22.31 11.44 -6.04
C ALA A 137 23.53 10.69 -5.50
#